data_a493dc0cbf09f48c68c23c4f41410295
#
_entry.id   a493dc0cbf09f48c68c23c4f41410295
#
_cell.length_a   1.000
_cell.length_b   1.000
_cell.length_c   1.000
_cell.angle_alpha   90.00
_cell.angle_beta   90.00
_cell.angle_gamma   90.00
#
_symmetry.space_group_name_H-M   'P 1'
#
loop_
_entity.id
_entity.type
_entity.pdbx_description
1 polymer ?
#
loop_
_entity_poly.entity_id
_entity_poly.type
_entity_poly.pdbx_seq_one_letter_code
_entity_poly.pdbx_strand_id
1 'polypeptide(L)'
;MTQTQPESHTTFGRETWPTMPDVALRPPFTDARGGIQPLVDLPMQSAVLIETHKGAIRANHYHKTDWHFCYVVKGCIDYRHRPTGSTGNPEQLLVSAGSMVFTPPMVDHLMKFPEDTVFLCLSRNPRDQASYEADVVRIDLVQD
;
A
#
# COMPACT_ATOMS: atom_id res chain seq x y z
N MET A 1 0.43 -31.00 -16.57
CA MET A 1 1.14 -29.90 -15.93
C MET A 1 1.07 -30.03 -14.42
N THR A 2 2.17 -29.91 -13.83
CA THR A 2 2.24 -30.02 -12.39
C THR A 2 1.88 -28.71 -11.75
N GLN A 3 1.01 -28.78 -10.82
CA GLN A 3 0.63 -27.59 -10.08
C GLN A 3 1.60 -27.37 -8.94
N THR A 4 2.28 -26.28 -9.02
CA THR A 4 3.17 -25.89 -7.94
C THR A 4 2.35 -25.35 -6.80
N GLN A 5 2.61 -25.85 -5.62
CA GLN A 5 1.93 -25.36 -4.44
C GLN A 5 2.79 -24.32 -3.75
N PRO A 6 2.21 -23.28 -3.25
CA PRO A 6 2.98 -22.37 -2.43
C PRO A 6 3.36 -23.08 -1.14
N GLU A 7 4.62 -23.28 -0.96
CA GLU A 7 5.12 -23.98 0.21
C GLU A 7 5.05 -23.11 1.43
N SER A 8 5.06 -21.82 1.22
CA SER A 8 5.01 -20.90 2.35
C SER A 8 4.18 -19.70 1.97
N HIS A 9 3.13 -19.47 2.71
CA HIS A 9 2.29 -18.30 2.49
C HIS A 9 3.02 -17.02 2.82
N THR A 10 4.02 -17.07 3.70
CA THR A 10 4.75 -15.86 4.06
C THR A 10 5.61 -15.36 2.92
N THR A 11 6.04 -16.24 2.02
CA THR A 11 6.88 -15.83 0.90
C THR A 11 6.16 -15.89 -0.43
N PHE A 12 4.93 -16.42 -0.44
CA PHE A 12 4.19 -16.56 -1.69
C PHE A 12 3.99 -15.19 -2.32
N GLY A 13 4.34 -15.08 -3.58
CA GLY A 13 4.20 -13.85 -4.32
C GLY A 13 5.30 -12.84 -4.10
N ARG A 14 6.27 -13.14 -3.20
CA ARG A 14 7.32 -12.19 -2.88
C ARG A 14 8.09 -11.75 -4.11
N GLU A 15 8.42 -12.70 -4.98
CA GLU A 15 9.17 -12.39 -6.19
C GLU A 15 8.34 -11.61 -7.19
N THR A 16 7.03 -11.54 -7.00
CA THR A 16 6.14 -10.75 -7.85
C THR A 16 5.80 -9.40 -7.24
N TRP A 17 6.35 -9.09 -6.06
CA TRP A 17 6.13 -7.78 -5.47
C TRP A 17 6.72 -6.70 -6.38
N PRO A 18 6.11 -5.53 -6.42
CA PRO A 18 6.73 -4.40 -7.10
C PRO A 18 8.10 -4.11 -6.50
N THR A 19 9.05 -3.75 -7.34
CA THR A 19 10.38 -3.37 -6.87
C THR A 19 10.45 -1.90 -6.47
N MET A 20 9.43 -1.13 -6.84
CA MET A 20 9.33 0.29 -6.53
C MET A 20 7.99 0.54 -5.88
N PRO A 21 7.88 1.56 -5.02
CA PRO A 21 6.58 1.89 -4.43
C PRO A 21 5.56 2.34 -5.46
N ASP A 22 5.98 3.01 -6.53
CA ASP A 22 5.07 3.44 -7.59
C ASP A 22 4.75 2.22 -8.46
N VAL A 23 3.51 1.74 -8.37
CA VAL A 23 3.12 0.49 -9.04
C VAL A 23 2.78 0.77 -10.49
N ALA A 24 3.40 0.02 -11.39
CA ALA A 24 3.07 0.07 -12.81
C ALA A 24 1.81 -0.76 -13.04
N LEU A 25 0.67 -0.09 -13.17
CA LEU A 25 -0.60 -0.78 -13.38
C LEU A 25 -0.67 -1.38 -14.77
N ARG A 26 -1.33 -2.52 -14.88
CA ARG A 26 -1.58 -3.13 -16.19
C ARG A 26 -2.56 -2.26 -16.97
N PRO A 27 -2.49 -2.28 -18.32
CA PRO A 27 -3.46 -1.52 -19.11
C PRO A 27 -4.89 -1.98 -18.78
N PRO A 28 -5.83 -1.05 -18.69
CA PRO A 28 -7.21 -1.44 -18.46
C PRO A 28 -7.81 -2.07 -19.71
N PHE A 29 -8.76 -2.98 -19.51
CA PHE A 29 -9.57 -3.46 -20.61
C PHE A 29 -10.72 -2.49 -20.82
N THR A 30 -10.87 -1.97 -22.03
CA THR A 30 -11.91 -0.98 -22.32
C THR A 30 -12.75 -1.40 -23.52
N ASP A 31 -14.04 -1.11 -23.44
CA ASP A 31 -14.95 -1.29 -24.56
C ASP A 31 -16.07 -0.24 -24.46
N ALA A 32 -17.14 -0.41 -25.23
CA ALA A 32 -18.19 0.60 -25.27
C ALA A 32 -18.88 0.78 -23.90
N ARG A 33 -18.76 -0.17 -22.99
CA ARG A 33 -19.39 -0.08 -21.68
C ARG A 33 -18.53 0.67 -20.66
N GLY A 34 -17.23 0.81 -20.92
CA GLY A 34 -16.29 1.45 -19.97
C GLY A 34 -15.03 0.66 -19.87
N GLY A 35 -14.42 0.65 -18.66
CA GLY A 35 -13.13 0.03 -18.47
C GLY A 35 -13.06 -0.84 -17.23
N ILE A 36 -12.13 -1.80 -17.24
CA ILE A 36 -11.82 -2.64 -16.11
C ILE A 36 -10.34 -2.48 -15.83
N GLN A 37 -10.00 -1.97 -14.65
CA GLN A 37 -8.61 -1.75 -14.26
C GLN A 37 -8.21 -2.83 -13.28
N PRO A 38 -7.36 -3.78 -13.68
CA PRO A 38 -6.83 -4.74 -12.71
C PRO A 38 -5.93 -4.05 -11.70
N LEU A 39 -6.04 -4.41 -10.45
CA LEU A 39 -5.23 -3.82 -9.38
C LEU A 39 -4.27 -4.82 -8.78
N VAL A 40 -4.77 -5.87 -8.12
CA VAL A 40 -3.91 -6.81 -7.39
C VAL A 40 -4.42 -8.22 -7.59
N ASP A 41 -3.52 -9.14 -7.90
CA ASP A 41 -3.83 -10.56 -8.08
C ASP A 41 -3.04 -11.44 -7.11
N LEU A 42 -2.82 -10.98 -5.92
CA LEU A 42 -2.14 -11.75 -4.88
C LEU A 42 -3.15 -12.16 -3.82
N PRO A 43 -2.91 -13.28 -3.13
CA PRO A 43 -3.75 -13.62 -1.98
C PRO A 43 -3.68 -12.51 -0.95
N MET A 44 -4.84 -12.10 -0.46
CA MET A 44 -4.92 -11.02 0.53
C MET A 44 -6.08 -11.30 1.46
N GLN A 45 -6.03 -10.70 2.63
CA GLN A 45 -7.04 -10.95 3.65
C GLN A 45 -7.87 -9.72 3.99
N SER A 46 -7.52 -8.55 3.48
CA SER A 46 -8.34 -7.37 3.77
C SER A 46 -8.37 -6.40 2.60
N ALA A 47 -9.49 -5.74 2.46
CA ALA A 47 -9.70 -4.64 1.52
C ALA A 47 -10.53 -3.61 2.26
N VAL A 48 -9.99 -2.40 2.42
CA VAL A 48 -10.69 -1.34 3.13
C VAL A 48 -10.71 -0.09 2.28
N LEU A 49 -11.83 0.63 2.37
CA LEU A 49 -11.98 1.91 1.69
C LEU A 49 -11.77 2.99 2.74
N ILE A 50 -10.86 3.91 2.49
CA ILE A 50 -10.46 4.91 3.47
C ILE A 50 -10.74 6.29 2.90
N GLU A 51 -11.46 7.10 3.67
CA GLU A 51 -11.67 8.51 3.37
C GLU A 51 -10.83 9.32 4.33
N THR A 52 -10.18 10.35 3.83
CA THR A 52 -9.28 11.15 4.63
C THR A 52 -9.43 12.62 4.25
N HIS A 53 -9.54 13.46 5.26
CA HIS A 53 -9.67 14.90 5.04
C HIS A 53 -8.32 15.52 4.76
N LYS A 54 -8.32 16.54 3.93
CA LYS A 54 -7.15 17.35 3.64
C LYS A 54 -6.45 17.75 4.94
N GLY A 55 -5.14 17.61 4.96
CA GLY A 55 -4.31 18.01 6.11
C GLY A 55 -4.09 16.92 7.14
N ALA A 56 -4.83 15.82 7.07
CA ALA A 56 -4.62 14.71 8.00
C ALA A 56 -3.33 13.97 7.69
N ILE A 57 -2.85 13.22 8.67
CA ILE A 57 -1.68 12.36 8.52
C ILE A 57 -2.11 10.96 8.93
N ARG A 58 -1.77 9.98 8.10
CA ARG A 58 -2.00 8.58 8.41
C ARG A 58 -0.69 7.81 8.32
N ALA A 59 -0.74 6.55 8.75
CA ALA A 59 0.42 5.68 8.85
C ALA A 59 1.39 6.23 9.89
N ASN A 60 2.59 6.65 9.52
CA ASN A 60 3.63 7.06 10.44
C ASN A 60 4.08 5.86 11.27
N HIS A 61 4.37 4.76 10.57
CA HIS A 61 4.69 3.49 11.18
C HIS A 61 5.35 2.58 10.14
N TYR A 62 5.73 1.38 10.59
CA TYR A 62 6.05 0.30 9.69
C TYR A 62 5.33 -0.96 10.13
N HIS A 63 5.20 -1.91 9.23
CA HIS A 63 4.60 -3.22 9.50
C HIS A 63 5.69 -4.27 9.58
N LYS A 64 5.55 -5.21 10.49
CA LYS A 64 6.53 -6.29 10.63
C LYS A 64 6.32 -7.36 9.58
N THR A 65 5.09 -7.66 9.24
CA THR A 65 4.77 -8.75 8.32
C THR A 65 3.84 -8.34 7.18
N ASP A 66 3.01 -7.32 7.37
CA ASP A 66 2.01 -6.94 6.39
C ASP A 66 2.62 -6.17 5.22
N TRP A 67 2.04 -6.39 4.05
CA TRP A 67 2.23 -5.50 2.92
C TRP A 67 0.87 -4.97 2.48
N HIS A 68 0.86 -3.84 1.82
CA HIS A 68 -0.39 -3.34 1.26
C HIS A 68 -0.17 -2.55 -0.02
N PHE A 69 -1.22 -2.54 -0.82
CA PHE A 69 -1.34 -1.71 -2.00
C PHE A 69 -2.41 -0.67 -1.70
N CYS A 70 -2.12 0.60 -1.98
CA CYS A 70 -3.10 1.66 -1.79
C CYS A 70 -3.39 2.30 -3.14
N TYR A 71 -4.62 2.15 -3.61
CA TYR A 71 -5.06 2.70 -4.89
C TYR A 71 -5.88 3.95 -4.63
N VAL A 72 -5.48 5.07 -5.22
CA VAL A 72 -6.17 6.35 -5.00
C VAL A 72 -7.34 6.46 -5.96
N VAL A 73 -8.55 6.50 -5.39
CA VAL A 73 -9.78 6.66 -6.17
C VAL A 73 -10.01 8.14 -6.47
N LYS A 74 -9.74 9.01 -5.49
CA LYS A 74 -9.95 10.43 -5.60
C LYS A 74 -8.95 11.13 -4.68
N GLY A 75 -8.38 12.22 -5.14
CA GLY A 75 -7.45 13.00 -4.35
C GLY A 75 -6.01 12.65 -4.59
N CYS A 76 -5.19 12.73 -3.56
CA CYS A 76 -3.76 12.56 -3.69
C CYS A 76 -3.15 12.17 -2.34
N ILE A 77 -2.21 11.24 -2.36
CA ILE A 77 -1.43 10.88 -1.18
C ILE A 77 0.00 11.40 -1.38
N ASP A 78 0.50 12.18 -0.44
CA ASP A 78 1.90 12.53 -0.34
C ASP A 78 2.54 11.43 0.52
N TYR A 79 3.12 10.45 -0.15
CA TYR A 79 3.64 9.23 0.47
C TYR A 79 5.13 9.39 0.73
N ARG A 80 5.53 9.18 1.98
CA ARG A 80 6.93 9.29 2.40
C ARG A 80 7.38 7.96 2.95
N HIS A 81 8.59 7.53 2.59
CA HIS A 81 9.03 6.18 2.92
C HIS A 81 10.54 6.09 2.99
N ARG A 82 11.01 5.12 3.78
CA ARG A 82 12.40 4.72 3.82
C ARG A 82 12.50 3.32 4.43
N PRO A 83 13.55 2.56 4.13
CA PRO A 83 13.72 1.27 4.78
C PRO A 83 13.80 1.43 6.30
N THR A 84 13.12 0.55 7.03
CA THR A 84 13.16 0.55 8.49
C THR A 84 14.60 0.33 8.95
N GLY A 85 15.05 1.15 9.90
CA GLY A 85 16.43 1.10 10.40
C GLY A 85 17.36 2.04 9.70
N SER A 86 16.98 2.63 8.57
CA SER A 86 17.82 3.62 7.93
C SER A 86 17.68 4.96 8.63
N THR A 87 18.66 5.84 8.43
CA THR A 87 18.70 7.14 9.09
C THR A 87 18.60 8.30 8.12
N GLY A 88 18.47 8.01 6.82
CA GLY A 88 18.36 9.07 5.83
C GLY A 88 16.99 9.71 5.82
N ASN A 89 16.89 10.82 5.11
CA ASN A 89 15.59 11.45 4.90
C ASN A 89 14.71 10.52 4.10
N PRO A 90 13.40 10.47 4.41
CA PRO A 90 12.49 9.64 3.62
C PRO A 90 12.36 10.18 2.20
N GLU A 91 12.13 9.27 1.27
CA GLU A 91 11.80 9.64 -0.10
C GLU A 91 10.34 10.00 -0.19
N GLN A 92 9.99 10.79 -1.17
CA GLN A 92 8.64 11.30 -1.36
C GLN A 92 8.10 10.85 -2.70
N LEU A 93 6.84 10.42 -2.70
CA LEU A 93 6.13 10.03 -3.91
C LEU A 93 4.71 10.57 -3.82
N LEU A 94 4.29 11.33 -4.83
CA LEU A 94 2.92 11.79 -4.91
C LEU A 94 2.10 10.75 -5.68
N VAL A 95 1.04 10.26 -5.05
CA VAL A 95 0.19 9.22 -5.63
C VAL A 95 -1.17 9.85 -5.89
N SER A 96 -1.46 10.10 -7.16
CA SER A 96 -2.69 10.78 -7.55
C SER A 96 -3.78 9.78 -7.89
N ALA A 97 -5.00 10.28 -8.07
CA ALA A 97 -6.13 9.44 -8.45
C ALA A 97 -5.78 8.61 -9.69
N GLY A 98 -6.11 7.33 -9.65
CA GLY A 98 -5.79 6.40 -10.73
C GLY A 98 -4.42 5.75 -10.59
N SER A 99 -3.67 6.07 -9.55
CA SER A 99 -2.36 5.47 -9.30
C SER A 99 -2.37 4.67 -8.00
N MET A 100 -1.37 3.81 -7.83
CA MET A 100 -1.31 2.90 -6.70
C MET A 100 0.09 2.85 -6.15
N VAL A 101 0.21 2.79 -4.83
CA VAL A 101 1.49 2.69 -4.14
C VAL A 101 1.55 1.37 -3.39
N PHE A 102 2.73 0.74 -3.38
CA PHE A 102 2.97 -0.52 -2.67
C PHE A 102 3.92 -0.29 -1.51
N THR A 103 3.56 -0.83 -0.34
CA THR A 103 4.40 -0.79 0.84
C THR A 103 4.68 -2.21 1.31
N PRO A 104 5.93 -2.68 1.24
CA PRO A 104 6.28 -4.00 1.80
C PRO A 104 6.46 -3.93 3.31
N PRO A 105 6.64 -5.09 3.98
CA PRO A 105 7.03 -5.08 5.38
C PRO A 105 8.37 -4.36 5.57
N MET A 106 8.56 -3.83 6.76
CA MET A 106 9.82 -3.21 7.19
C MET A 106 10.20 -1.99 6.35
N VAL A 107 9.19 -1.20 6.01
CA VAL A 107 9.37 0.11 5.38
C VAL A 107 8.63 1.13 6.21
N ASP A 108 9.37 2.08 6.76
CA ASP A 108 8.79 3.23 7.45
C ASP A 108 8.01 4.05 6.44
N HIS A 109 6.76 4.36 6.75
CA HIS A 109 5.98 5.16 5.81
C HIS A 109 5.00 6.07 6.51
N LEU A 110 4.67 7.14 5.83
CA LEU A 110 3.77 8.17 6.30
C LEU A 110 3.00 8.70 5.12
N MET A 111 1.74 8.99 5.33
CA MET A 111 0.88 9.55 4.30
C MET A 111 0.35 10.89 4.75
N LYS A 112 0.62 11.93 3.95
CA LYS A 112 0.00 13.24 4.10
C LYS A 112 -1.01 13.41 2.97
N PHE A 113 -1.99 14.24 3.20
CA PHE A 113 -3.10 14.37 2.27
C PHE A 113 -3.27 15.84 1.87
N PRO A 114 -2.72 16.23 0.71
CA PRO A 114 -2.84 17.62 0.26
C PRO A 114 -4.26 18.04 -0.08
N GLU A 115 -5.17 17.06 -0.26
CA GLU A 115 -6.57 17.33 -0.53
C GLU A 115 -7.40 16.18 0.03
N ASP A 116 -8.72 16.37 0.07
CA ASP A 116 -9.61 15.28 0.50
C ASP A 116 -9.40 14.07 -0.41
N THR A 117 -9.22 12.90 0.18
CA THR A 117 -8.77 11.73 -0.55
C THR A 117 -9.59 10.51 -0.17
N VAL A 118 -9.88 9.69 -1.18
CA VAL A 118 -10.50 8.38 -1.01
C VAL A 118 -9.55 7.37 -1.64
N PHE A 119 -9.15 6.37 -0.86
CA PHE A 119 -8.27 5.33 -1.41
C PHE A 119 -8.66 3.95 -0.89
N LEU A 120 -8.31 2.95 -1.67
CA LEU A 120 -8.59 1.55 -1.38
C LEU A 120 -7.29 0.91 -0.93
N CYS A 121 -7.30 0.29 0.25
CA CYS A 121 -6.12 -0.36 0.80
C CYS A 121 -6.34 -1.87 0.78
N LEU A 122 -5.46 -2.58 0.07
CA LEU A 122 -5.51 -4.02 -0.13
C LEU A 122 -4.32 -4.63 0.58
N SER A 123 -4.56 -5.47 1.59
CA SER A 123 -3.49 -5.90 2.49
C SER A 123 -3.42 -7.41 2.63
N ARG A 124 -2.21 -7.89 2.89
CA ARG A 124 -1.97 -9.31 3.14
C ARG A 124 -2.66 -9.77 4.40
N ASN A 125 -2.56 -9.01 5.48
CA ASN A 125 -3.04 -9.42 6.80
C ASN A 125 -4.49 -9.01 7.02
N PRO A 126 -5.20 -9.70 7.92
CA PRO A 126 -6.52 -9.24 8.31
C PRO A 126 -6.44 -7.89 9.02
N ARG A 127 -7.51 -7.14 8.97
CA ARG A 127 -7.53 -5.77 9.50
C ARG A 127 -8.24 -5.66 10.83
N ASP A 128 -8.48 -6.77 11.52
CA ASP A 128 -9.04 -6.68 12.87
C ASP A 128 -8.04 -6.00 13.80
N GLN A 129 -8.57 -5.41 14.87
CA GLN A 129 -7.77 -4.58 15.76
C GLN A 129 -6.57 -5.33 16.34
N ALA A 130 -6.78 -6.56 16.79
CA ALA A 130 -5.71 -7.32 17.42
C ALA A 130 -4.58 -7.65 16.43
N SER A 131 -4.92 -8.09 15.23
CA SER A 131 -3.92 -8.41 14.21
C SER A 131 -3.15 -7.17 13.79
N TYR A 132 -3.86 -6.06 13.63
CA TYR A 132 -3.24 -4.81 13.20
C TYR A 132 -2.26 -4.31 14.26
N GLU A 133 -2.67 -4.28 15.53
CA GLU A 133 -1.81 -3.76 16.58
C GLU A 133 -0.61 -4.67 16.83
N ALA A 134 -0.74 -5.97 16.60
CA ALA A 134 0.38 -6.88 16.77
C ALA A 134 1.45 -6.70 15.70
N ASP A 135 1.09 -6.13 14.57
CA ASP A 135 1.99 -6.01 13.42
C ASP A 135 2.60 -4.63 13.26
N VAL A 136 1.90 -3.59 13.65
CA VAL A 136 2.32 -2.23 13.37
C VAL A 136 3.23 -1.70 14.48
N VAL A 137 4.26 -0.95 14.07
CA VAL A 137 5.14 -0.26 15.01
C VAL A 137 5.11 1.23 14.66
N ARG A 138 4.62 2.03 15.57
CA ARG A 138 4.49 3.46 15.34
C ARG A 138 5.84 4.14 15.52
N ILE A 139 6.10 5.10 14.65
CA ILE A 139 7.35 5.85 14.65
C ILE A 139 7.03 7.32 14.45
N ASP A 140 8.05 8.12 14.37
CA ASP A 140 7.91 9.55 14.12
C ASP A 140 8.78 9.88 12.92
N LEU A 141 8.26 9.64 11.74
CA LEU A 141 9.05 9.66 10.52
C LEU A 141 9.34 11.08 10.04
N VAL A 142 8.35 11.97 10.12
CA VAL A 142 8.47 13.32 9.59
C VAL A 142 8.07 14.31 10.67
N GLN A 143 8.89 15.33 10.84
CA GLN A 143 8.72 16.30 11.90
C GLN A 143 8.06 17.59 11.47
N ASP A 144 8.09 17.94 10.21
CA ASP A 144 7.60 19.23 9.71
C ASP A 144 6.08 19.35 9.68
#